data_63aa4dcc06d699a5ac6edf650ae81650
#
_entry.id   63aa4dcc06d699a5ac6edf650ae81650
#
_cell.length_a   1.000
_cell.length_b   1.000
_cell.length_c   1.000
_cell.angle_alpha   90.00
_cell.angle_beta   90.00
_cell.angle_gamma   90.00
#
_symmetry.space_group_name_H-M   'P 1'
#
loop_
_entity.id
_entity.type
_entity.pdbx_description
1 polymer ?
#
loop_
_entity_poly.entity_id
_entity_poly.type
_entity_poly.pdbx_seq_one_letter_code
_entity_poly.pdbx_strand_id
1 'polypeptide(L)'
;MNKEARILVTGAKGFVGKSLCCKLREKDYKNVFSFESSVYNLKVEQEVKKLFEENERFEVVIHLAAIVKGIKFRKEKPASIFYDNLMMNTLIQEYALRNKVSKFIGLGSVVVYSEDSKMPFEEVDYLKGEPEETNYSYSIAKRAMLQQGKAYRKQYGFNSVHLIMANMYGPGFEVDSDELYVIPSLIKRFAEAKEKNLQQVVVWGSGKACREFLYIDDASEAIILAMEKYNEPEPLNIGTGVETPIKELAEKISKLIKYKGEIIWDTTKPEGKLRNVSNVIKAMKLIGFKARTNLEEGLTVSPHRDF
;
A
#
# COMPACT_ATOMS: atom_id res chain seq x y z
N MET A 1 -5.81 -21.33 -7.55
CA MET A 1 -5.64 -20.59 -8.83
C MET A 1 -4.75 -21.41 -9.74
N ASN A 2 -5.07 -21.53 -11.04
CA ASN A 2 -4.22 -22.21 -12.02
C ASN A 2 -2.87 -21.47 -12.17
N LYS A 3 -1.74 -22.21 -12.18
CA LYS A 3 -0.39 -21.64 -12.32
C LYS A 3 -0.09 -21.11 -13.73
N GLU A 4 -0.86 -21.58 -14.70
CA GLU A 4 -0.82 -21.08 -16.09
C GLU A 4 -1.74 -19.86 -16.33
N ALA A 5 -2.49 -19.41 -15.31
CA ALA A 5 -3.35 -18.24 -15.44
C ALA A 5 -2.56 -17.00 -15.83
N ARG A 6 -3.08 -16.25 -16.82
CA ARG A 6 -2.46 -15.03 -17.29
C ARG A 6 -2.84 -13.86 -16.37
N ILE A 7 -1.84 -13.35 -15.66
CA ILE A 7 -1.99 -12.34 -14.61
C ILE A 7 -1.42 -11.00 -15.09
N LEU A 8 -2.26 -9.99 -15.19
CA LEU A 8 -1.83 -8.60 -15.39
C LEU A 8 -1.53 -7.96 -14.03
N VAL A 9 -0.31 -7.45 -13.86
CA VAL A 9 0.09 -6.65 -12.70
C VAL A 9 0.37 -5.22 -13.14
N THR A 10 -0.52 -4.29 -12.82
CA THR A 10 -0.26 -2.87 -13.05
C THR A 10 0.61 -2.31 -11.91
N GLY A 11 1.48 -1.34 -12.20
CA GLY A 11 2.39 -0.80 -11.19
C GLY A 11 3.49 -1.78 -10.74
N ALA A 12 3.84 -2.75 -11.58
CA ALA A 12 4.81 -3.80 -11.29
C ALA A 12 6.23 -3.29 -10.99
N LYS A 13 6.61 -2.11 -11.49
CA LYS A 13 7.92 -1.48 -11.22
C LYS A 13 7.95 -0.71 -9.89
N GLY A 14 6.79 -0.48 -9.26
CA GLY A 14 6.72 0.16 -7.95
C GLY A 14 7.15 -0.77 -6.80
N PHE A 15 7.21 -0.22 -5.60
CA PHE A 15 7.63 -0.92 -4.39
C PHE A 15 6.92 -2.26 -4.18
N VAL A 16 5.57 -2.25 -4.14
CA VAL A 16 4.77 -3.47 -3.96
C VAL A 16 4.87 -4.39 -5.18
N GLY A 17 4.87 -3.81 -6.38
CA GLY A 17 4.88 -4.56 -7.63
C GLY A 17 6.13 -5.40 -7.83
N LYS A 18 7.32 -4.86 -7.50
CA LYS A 18 8.60 -5.59 -7.57
C LYS A 18 8.56 -6.85 -6.69
N SER A 19 8.20 -6.71 -5.41
CA SER A 19 8.09 -7.84 -4.48
C SER A 19 7.02 -8.84 -4.91
N LEU A 20 5.82 -8.37 -5.31
CA LEU A 20 4.73 -9.25 -5.75
C LEU A 20 5.13 -10.06 -6.99
N CYS A 21 5.72 -9.43 -8.02
CA CYS A 21 6.14 -10.13 -9.23
C CYS A 21 7.22 -11.19 -8.95
N CYS A 22 8.16 -10.90 -8.04
CA CYS A 22 9.13 -11.87 -7.58
C CYS A 22 8.44 -13.07 -6.93
N LYS A 23 7.56 -12.81 -5.96
CA LYS A 23 6.86 -13.85 -5.21
C LYS A 23 5.88 -14.67 -6.06
N LEU A 24 5.25 -14.08 -7.06
CA LEU A 24 4.44 -14.83 -8.04
C LEU A 24 5.30 -15.84 -8.81
N ARG A 25 6.50 -15.44 -9.26
CA ARG A 25 7.43 -16.35 -9.95
C ARG A 25 7.94 -17.46 -9.02
N GLU A 26 8.30 -17.13 -7.76
CA GLU A 26 8.69 -18.11 -6.74
C GLU A 26 7.60 -19.16 -6.47
N LYS A 27 6.33 -18.77 -6.66
CA LYS A 27 5.16 -19.67 -6.52
C LYS A 27 4.73 -20.32 -7.85
N ASP A 28 5.59 -20.33 -8.86
CA ASP A 28 5.38 -20.97 -10.17
C ASP A 28 4.22 -20.39 -11.00
N TYR A 29 3.84 -19.12 -10.80
CA TYR A 29 2.96 -18.42 -11.75
C TYR A 29 3.78 -17.98 -12.98
N LYS A 30 3.57 -18.66 -14.11
CA LYS A 30 4.44 -18.51 -15.29
C LYS A 30 4.07 -17.32 -16.17
N ASN A 31 2.81 -16.94 -16.20
CA ASN A 31 2.28 -15.97 -17.15
C ASN A 31 1.95 -14.62 -16.47
N VAL A 32 2.95 -14.00 -15.84
CA VAL A 32 2.82 -12.67 -15.21
C VAL A 32 3.19 -11.60 -16.22
N PHE A 33 2.20 -10.85 -16.69
CA PHE A 33 2.36 -9.72 -17.59
C PHE A 33 2.43 -8.39 -16.83
N SER A 34 3.33 -7.53 -17.21
CA SER A 34 3.48 -6.18 -16.68
C SER A 34 4.01 -5.23 -17.73
N PHE A 35 3.82 -3.94 -17.55
CA PHE A 35 4.24 -2.91 -18.49
C PHE A 35 4.74 -1.65 -17.78
N GLU A 36 5.41 -0.78 -18.52
CA GLU A 36 5.81 0.56 -18.08
C GLU A 36 4.70 1.58 -18.37
N SER A 37 4.55 2.59 -17.52
CA SER A 37 3.56 3.65 -17.71
C SER A 37 3.78 4.49 -18.98
N SER A 38 4.96 4.42 -19.59
CA SER A 38 5.29 4.99 -20.90
C SER A 38 4.71 4.19 -22.08
N VAL A 39 4.39 2.89 -21.87
CA VAL A 39 3.80 2.02 -22.90
C VAL A 39 2.28 2.11 -22.88
N TYR A 40 1.67 2.07 -21.68
CA TYR A 40 0.24 2.22 -21.50
C TYR A 40 -0.03 3.15 -20.32
N ASN A 41 -0.56 4.35 -20.62
CA ASN A 41 -0.97 5.32 -19.61
C ASN A 41 -2.37 5.00 -19.10
N LEU A 42 -2.48 4.46 -17.90
CA LEU A 42 -3.76 4.04 -17.31
C LEU A 42 -4.75 5.18 -17.04
N LYS A 43 -4.36 6.44 -17.22
CA LYS A 43 -5.25 7.61 -17.11
C LYS A 43 -5.96 7.93 -18.43
N VAL A 44 -5.55 7.31 -19.53
CA VAL A 44 -6.06 7.55 -20.88
C VAL A 44 -6.84 6.34 -21.36
N GLU A 45 -8.13 6.51 -21.63
CA GLU A 45 -9.04 5.41 -21.96
C GLU A 45 -8.56 4.61 -23.17
N GLN A 46 -8.10 5.28 -24.24
CA GLN A 46 -7.60 4.64 -25.46
C GLN A 46 -6.39 3.75 -25.19
N GLU A 47 -5.50 4.17 -24.26
CA GLU A 47 -4.33 3.40 -23.87
C GLU A 47 -4.71 2.15 -23.04
N VAL A 48 -5.69 2.29 -22.16
CA VAL A 48 -6.21 1.13 -21.41
C VAL A 48 -6.95 0.17 -22.34
N LYS A 49 -7.73 0.67 -23.29
CA LYS A 49 -8.37 -0.14 -24.32
C LYS A 49 -7.32 -0.93 -25.11
N LYS A 50 -6.30 -0.25 -25.60
CA LYS A 50 -5.16 -0.83 -26.34
C LYS A 50 -4.43 -1.91 -25.53
N LEU A 51 -4.21 -1.70 -24.21
CA LEU A 51 -3.61 -2.70 -23.34
C LEU A 51 -4.36 -4.04 -23.38
N PHE A 52 -5.69 -4.01 -23.39
CA PHE A 52 -6.50 -5.24 -23.42
C PHE A 52 -6.70 -5.81 -24.82
N GLU A 53 -6.67 -5.00 -25.89
CA GLU A 53 -6.84 -5.44 -27.27
C GLU A 53 -5.57 -6.03 -27.87
N GLU A 54 -4.39 -5.51 -27.53
CA GLU A 54 -3.10 -5.97 -28.06
C GLU A 54 -2.53 -7.18 -27.31
N ASN A 55 -3.14 -7.55 -26.19
CA ASN A 55 -2.67 -8.66 -25.40
C ASN A 55 -3.72 -9.77 -25.34
N GLU A 56 -3.26 -11.01 -25.26
CA GLU A 56 -4.16 -12.12 -24.98
C GLU A 56 -4.93 -11.89 -23.68
N ARG A 57 -6.12 -12.47 -23.59
CA ARG A 57 -7.02 -12.29 -22.46
C ARG A 57 -6.33 -12.57 -21.12
N PHE A 58 -6.41 -11.60 -20.22
CA PHE A 58 -6.01 -11.78 -18.82
C PHE A 58 -7.12 -12.49 -18.04
N GLU A 59 -6.75 -13.45 -17.21
CA GLU A 59 -7.67 -14.12 -16.30
C GLU A 59 -7.75 -13.39 -14.96
N VAL A 60 -6.63 -12.78 -14.55
CA VAL A 60 -6.53 -12.01 -13.30
C VAL A 60 -5.91 -10.65 -13.58
N VAL A 61 -6.44 -9.61 -12.95
CA VAL A 61 -5.83 -8.28 -12.88
C VAL A 61 -5.53 -7.95 -11.43
N ILE A 62 -4.26 -7.66 -11.13
CA ILE A 62 -3.83 -7.13 -9.82
C ILE A 62 -3.44 -5.67 -10.03
N HIS A 63 -4.29 -4.76 -9.53
CA HIS A 63 -4.13 -3.33 -9.74
C HIS A 63 -3.40 -2.68 -8.58
N LEU A 64 -2.08 -2.45 -8.78
CA LEU A 64 -1.21 -1.79 -7.81
C LEU A 64 -0.86 -0.36 -8.21
N ALA A 65 -1.06 0.00 -9.49
CA ALA A 65 -0.73 1.33 -9.98
C ALA A 65 -1.50 2.40 -9.19
N ALA A 66 -0.77 3.34 -8.64
CA ALA A 66 -1.29 4.49 -7.92
C ALA A 66 -0.25 5.61 -7.88
N ILE A 67 -0.71 6.85 -7.87
CA ILE A 67 0.13 7.99 -7.51
C ILE A 67 0.02 8.18 -6.01
N VAL A 68 1.06 7.73 -5.31
CA VAL A 68 1.18 7.82 -3.85
C VAL A 68 2.39 8.68 -3.55
N LYS A 69 2.14 9.89 -3.07
CA LYS A 69 3.15 10.91 -2.81
C LYS A 69 3.08 11.36 -1.35
N GLY A 70 4.14 12.01 -0.85
CA GLY A 70 4.22 12.50 0.53
C GLY A 70 3.23 13.62 0.84
N ILE A 71 3.15 14.01 2.11
CA ILE A 71 2.17 14.98 2.64
C ILE A 71 2.27 16.33 1.93
N LYS A 72 3.49 16.81 1.65
CA LYS A 72 3.71 18.09 0.95
C LYS A 72 3.03 18.09 -0.42
N PHE A 73 3.32 17.10 -1.26
CA PHE A 73 2.73 16.97 -2.60
C PHE A 73 1.20 16.84 -2.54
N ARG A 74 0.66 16.09 -1.57
CA ARG A 74 -0.79 15.92 -1.41
C ARG A 74 -1.48 17.23 -1.08
N LYS A 75 -0.87 18.10 -0.27
CA LYS A 75 -1.38 19.45 0.04
C LYS A 75 -1.30 20.41 -1.15
N GLU A 76 -0.22 20.35 -1.92
CA GLU A 76 0.00 21.25 -3.06
C GLU A 76 -0.75 20.81 -4.34
N LYS A 77 -0.99 19.52 -4.54
CA LYS A 77 -1.56 18.93 -5.76
C LYS A 77 -2.76 18.00 -5.50
N PRO A 78 -3.75 18.39 -4.66
CA PRO A 78 -4.87 17.50 -4.31
C PRO A 78 -5.72 17.09 -5.51
N ALA A 79 -5.96 18.01 -6.45
CA ALA A 79 -6.73 17.74 -7.66
C ALA A 79 -6.04 16.70 -8.57
N SER A 80 -4.73 16.79 -8.74
CA SER A 80 -3.97 15.83 -9.54
C SER A 80 -3.97 14.44 -8.90
N ILE A 81 -3.77 14.37 -7.57
CA ILE A 81 -3.85 13.09 -6.81
C ILE A 81 -5.22 12.44 -6.98
N PHE A 82 -6.30 13.21 -6.83
CA PHE A 82 -7.66 12.72 -6.99
C PHE A 82 -7.91 12.20 -8.40
N TYR A 83 -7.72 13.08 -9.39
CA TYR A 83 -8.01 12.79 -10.79
C TYR A 83 -7.22 11.59 -11.32
N ASP A 84 -5.91 11.60 -11.12
CA ASP A 84 -5.03 10.56 -11.66
C ASP A 84 -5.35 9.18 -11.06
N ASN A 85 -5.55 9.08 -9.74
CA ASN A 85 -5.91 7.81 -9.12
C ASN A 85 -7.34 7.38 -9.49
N LEU A 86 -8.30 8.31 -9.55
CA LEU A 86 -9.67 7.98 -9.93
C LEU A 86 -9.72 7.43 -11.35
N MET A 87 -9.05 8.09 -12.31
CA MET A 87 -9.04 7.63 -13.71
C MET A 87 -8.38 6.27 -13.86
N MET A 88 -7.20 6.05 -13.30
CA MET A 88 -6.52 4.75 -13.35
C MET A 88 -7.39 3.64 -12.76
N ASN A 89 -7.94 3.85 -11.57
CA ASN A 89 -8.78 2.87 -10.88
C ASN A 89 -10.05 2.54 -11.69
N THR A 90 -10.70 3.58 -12.23
CA THR A 90 -11.97 3.43 -12.96
C THR A 90 -11.77 2.72 -14.29
N LEU A 91 -10.81 3.16 -15.08
CA LEU A 91 -10.58 2.63 -16.41
C LEU A 91 -10.09 1.17 -16.38
N ILE A 92 -9.12 0.86 -15.54
CA ILE A 92 -8.61 -0.51 -15.48
C ILE A 92 -9.68 -1.52 -15.03
N GLN A 93 -10.54 -1.12 -14.09
CA GLN A 93 -11.62 -1.97 -13.60
C GLN A 93 -12.73 -2.13 -14.64
N GLU A 94 -13.08 -1.06 -15.38
CA GLU A 94 -14.03 -1.07 -16.48
C GLU A 94 -13.57 -2.01 -17.61
N TYR A 95 -12.32 -1.87 -18.06
CA TYR A 95 -11.79 -2.71 -19.13
C TYR A 95 -11.55 -4.16 -18.68
N ALA A 96 -11.25 -4.40 -17.41
CA ALA A 96 -11.22 -5.75 -16.84
C ALA A 96 -12.60 -6.43 -16.93
N LEU A 97 -13.69 -5.70 -16.61
CA LEU A 97 -15.06 -6.19 -16.76
C LEU A 97 -15.39 -6.48 -18.24
N ARG A 98 -15.18 -5.50 -19.14
CA ARG A 98 -15.47 -5.64 -20.59
C ARG A 98 -14.76 -6.83 -21.22
N ASN A 99 -13.51 -7.10 -20.79
CA ASN A 99 -12.70 -8.21 -21.29
C ASN A 99 -12.88 -9.51 -20.50
N LYS A 100 -13.94 -9.58 -19.68
CA LYS A 100 -14.33 -10.80 -18.94
C LYS A 100 -13.18 -11.38 -18.10
N VAL A 101 -12.40 -10.50 -17.47
CA VAL A 101 -11.41 -10.91 -16.49
C VAL A 101 -12.10 -11.68 -15.37
N SER A 102 -11.58 -12.84 -15.02
CA SER A 102 -12.21 -13.74 -14.04
C SER A 102 -12.10 -13.22 -12.61
N LYS A 103 -11.04 -12.44 -12.31
CA LYS A 103 -10.82 -11.84 -11.00
C LYS A 103 -10.04 -10.54 -11.08
N PHE A 104 -10.56 -9.51 -10.43
CA PHE A 104 -9.89 -8.23 -10.25
C PHE A 104 -9.51 -8.05 -8.78
N ILE A 105 -8.28 -7.61 -8.51
CA ILE A 105 -7.80 -7.29 -7.16
C ILE A 105 -7.31 -5.85 -7.16
N GLY A 106 -8.00 -5.00 -6.41
CA GLY A 106 -7.64 -3.60 -6.22
C GLY A 106 -7.03 -3.36 -4.83
N LEU A 107 -5.94 -2.59 -4.76
CA LEU A 107 -5.34 -2.21 -3.49
C LEU A 107 -5.89 -0.88 -2.99
N GLY A 108 -6.49 -0.94 -1.80
CA GLY A 108 -6.81 0.19 -0.94
C GLY A 108 -5.68 0.45 0.07
N SER A 109 -5.92 1.35 1.01
CA SER A 109 -4.99 1.71 2.08
C SER A 109 -5.76 2.07 3.35
N VAL A 110 -5.18 1.84 4.51
CA VAL A 110 -5.78 2.20 5.82
C VAL A 110 -6.08 3.69 5.97
N VAL A 111 -5.47 4.56 5.17
CA VAL A 111 -5.76 6.02 5.19
C VAL A 111 -7.16 6.38 4.71
N VAL A 112 -7.90 5.42 4.15
CA VAL A 112 -9.30 5.61 3.73
C VAL A 112 -10.28 5.62 4.89
N TYR A 113 -9.91 5.07 6.05
CA TYR A 113 -10.77 5.09 7.23
C TYR A 113 -10.91 6.51 7.79
N SER A 114 -12.13 6.84 8.21
CA SER A 114 -12.43 8.12 8.84
C SER A 114 -11.57 8.37 10.07
N GLU A 115 -11.32 9.64 10.37
CA GLU A 115 -10.66 10.03 11.61
C GLU A 115 -11.40 9.54 12.86
N ASP A 116 -12.74 9.48 12.79
CA ASP A 116 -13.61 9.06 13.88
C ASP A 116 -13.80 7.53 13.96
N SER A 117 -13.20 6.76 13.02
CA SER A 117 -13.33 5.31 13.04
C SER A 117 -12.72 4.72 14.31
N LYS A 118 -13.46 3.79 14.94
CA LYS A 118 -12.97 3.04 16.11
C LYS A 118 -11.75 2.19 15.75
N MET A 119 -10.88 1.99 16.73
CA MET A 119 -9.70 1.12 16.61
C MET A 119 -9.92 -0.20 17.36
N PRO A 120 -9.44 -1.32 16.80
CA PRO A 120 -8.84 -1.46 15.47
C PRO A 120 -9.87 -1.24 14.35
N PHE A 121 -9.42 -0.79 13.16
CA PHE A 121 -10.29 -0.55 12.01
C PHE A 121 -11.01 -1.81 11.54
N GLU A 122 -12.32 -1.70 11.37
CA GLU A 122 -13.18 -2.76 10.84
C GLU A 122 -13.54 -2.48 9.38
N GLU A 123 -13.58 -3.50 8.52
CA GLU A 123 -13.88 -3.34 7.09
C GLU A 123 -15.27 -2.74 6.81
N VAL A 124 -16.20 -2.92 7.73
CA VAL A 124 -17.55 -2.34 7.66
C VAL A 124 -17.54 -0.80 7.73
N ASP A 125 -16.48 -0.21 8.24
CA ASP A 125 -16.33 1.24 8.39
C ASP A 125 -15.61 1.91 7.21
N TYR A 126 -15.20 1.14 6.20
CA TYR A 126 -14.41 1.63 5.06
C TYR A 126 -15.03 2.82 4.33
N LEU A 127 -16.36 2.86 4.20
CA LEU A 127 -17.07 3.94 3.50
C LEU A 127 -17.74 4.95 4.45
N LYS A 128 -17.52 4.83 5.77
CA LYS A 128 -18.13 5.72 6.76
C LYS A 128 -17.23 6.92 7.05
N GLY A 129 -17.90 8.04 7.31
CA GLY A 129 -17.27 9.30 7.74
C GLY A 129 -16.22 9.85 6.75
N GLU A 130 -15.60 10.95 7.13
CA GLU A 130 -14.62 11.65 6.29
C GLU A 130 -13.20 11.14 6.58
N PRO A 131 -12.40 10.85 5.54
CA PRO A 131 -10.98 10.58 5.70
C PRO A 131 -10.22 11.81 6.22
N GLU A 132 -9.04 11.60 6.78
CA GLU A 132 -8.13 12.68 7.18
C GLU A 132 -7.88 13.65 6.02
N GLU A 133 -7.92 14.95 6.29
CA GLU A 133 -7.82 16.02 5.29
C GLU A 133 -6.59 15.88 4.38
N THR A 134 -5.43 15.56 4.94
CA THR A 134 -4.17 15.41 4.18
C THR A 134 -4.18 14.22 3.22
N ASN A 135 -5.05 13.25 3.45
CA ASN A 135 -5.21 12.04 2.65
C ASN A 135 -6.51 12.05 1.83
N TYR A 136 -7.35 13.07 1.98
CA TYR A 136 -8.73 13.09 1.50
C TYR A 136 -8.85 12.71 0.03
N SER A 137 -8.19 13.46 -0.85
CA SER A 137 -8.25 13.25 -2.30
C SER A 137 -7.85 11.82 -2.73
N TYR A 138 -6.78 11.30 -2.16
CA TYR A 138 -6.35 9.92 -2.41
C TYR A 138 -7.35 8.90 -1.86
N SER A 139 -7.83 9.11 -0.65
CA SER A 139 -8.75 8.21 0.05
C SER A 139 -10.09 8.10 -0.69
N ILE A 140 -10.65 9.22 -1.18
CA ILE A 140 -11.90 9.20 -1.94
C ILE A 140 -11.72 8.46 -3.27
N ALA A 141 -10.61 8.64 -3.98
CA ALA A 141 -10.34 7.87 -5.20
C ALA A 141 -10.23 6.35 -4.93
N LYS A 142 -9.68 5.95 -3.79
CA LYS A 142 -9.63 4.53 -3.37
C LYS A 142 -10.99 4.00 -2.91
N ARG A 143 -11.78 4.80 -2.21
CA ARG A 143 -13.18 4.45 -1.87
C ARG A 143 -14.04 4.29 -3.12
N ALA A 144 -13.86 5.16 -4.13
CA ALA A 144 -14.57 5.07 -5.41
C ALA A 144 -14.26 3.75 -6.14
N MET A 145 -13.01 3.29 -6.16
CA MET A 145 -12.62 1.99 -6.74
C MET A 145 -13.38 0.83 -6.09
N LEU A 146 -13.45 0.79 -4.76
CA LEU A 146 -14.23 -0.23 -4.05
C LEU A 146 -15.71 -0.15 -4.41
N GLN A 147 -16.28 1.05 -4.42
CA GLN A 147 -17.68 1.24 -4.72
C GLN A 147 -18.04 0.83 -6.15
N GLN A 148 -17.18 1.13 -7.12
CA GLN A 148 -17.30 0.66 -8.50
C GLN A 148 -17.29 -0.87 -8.55
N GLY A 149 -16.36 -1.53 -7.86
CA GLY A 149 -16.29 -2.99 -7.80
C GLY A 149 -17.54 -3.63 -7.20
N LYS A 150 -18.10 -3.04 -6.14
CA LYS A 150 -19.37 -3.50 -5.56
C LYS A 150 -20.55 -3.34 -6.53
N ALA A 151 -20.61 -2.20 -7.22
CA ALA A 151 -21.65 -1.96 -8.23
C ALA A 151 -21.55 -2.96 -9.40
N TYR A 152 -20.35 -3.20 -9.91
CA TYR A 152 -20.11 -4.16 -11.00
C TYR A 152 -20.38 -5.60 -10.59
N ARG A 153 -20.06 -5.98 -9.36
CA ARG A 153 -20.41 -7.30 -8.83
C ARG A 153 -21.91 -7.47 -8.76
N LYS A 154 -22.63 -6.47 -8.25
CA LYS A 154 -24.11 -6.51 -8.14
C LYS A 154 -24.80 -6.60 -9.50
N GLN A 155 -24.32 -5.86 -10.48
CA GLN A 155 -24.98 -5.75 -11.79
C GLN A 155 -24.54 -6.85 -12.77
N TYR A 156 -23.25 -7.23 -12.74
CA TYR A 156 -22.65 -8.09 -13.77
C TYR A 156 -22.03 -9.37 -13.20
N GLY A 157 -22.06 -9.59 -11.90
CA GLY A 157 -21.37 -10.72 -11.26
C GLY A 157 -19.84 -10.62 -11.29
N PHE A 158 -19.29 -9.43 -11.57
CA PHE A 158 -17.84 -9.22 -11.69
C PHE A 158 -17.10 -9.50 -10.38
N ASN A 159 -16.17 -10.45 -10.39
CA ASN A 159 -15.41 -10.83 -9.19
C ASN A 159 -14.32 -9.81 -8.87
N SER A 160 -14.74 -8.67 -8.30
CA SER A 160 -13.85 -7.62 -7.82
C SER A 160 -13.59 -7.77 -6.33
N VAL A 161 -12.32 -7.85 -5.94
CA VAL A 161 -11.82 -8.00 -4.58
C VAL A 161 -10.98 -6.77 -4.22
N HIS A 162 -11.12 -6.26 -3.00
CA HIS A 162 -10.38 -5.10 -2.55
C HIS A 162 -9.64 -5.37 -1.24
N LEU A 163 -8.34 -5.07 -1.21
CA LEU A 163 -7.47 -5.27 -0.05
C LEU A 163 -7.10 -3.93 0.54
N ILE A 164 -7.33 -3.74 1.83
CA ILE A 164 -6.97 -2.52 2.56
C ILE A 164 -5.64 -2.77 3.25
N MET A 165 -4.57 -2.21 2.68
CA MET A 165 -3.21 -2.46 3.13
C MET A 165 -2.81 -1.53 4.28
N ALA A 166 -2.18 -2.09 5.33
CA ALA A 166 -1.46 -1.34 6.35
C ALA A 166 -0.24 -0.60 5.75
N ASN A 167 0.49 0.18 6.57
CA ASN A 167 1.68 0.87 6.07
C ASN A 167 2.78 -0.15 5.75
N MET A 168 3.08 -0.29 4.47
CA MET A 168 4.08 -1.24 4.01
C MET A 168 5.49 -0.66 4.10
N TYR A 169 6.47 -1.52 4.41
CA TYR A 169 7.89 -1.18 4.49
C TYR A 169 8.76 -2.35 4.02
N GLY A 170 10.01 -2.09 3.69
CA GLY A 170 10.98 -3.12 3.27
C GLY A 170 11.95 -2.63 2.21
N PRO A 171 12.79 -3.52 1.64
CA PRO A 171 13.76 -3.18 0.60
C PRO A 171 13.08 -2.68 -0.68
N GLY A 172 13.79 -1.78 -1.40
CA GLY A 172 13.29 -1.22 -2.67
C GLY A 172 12.26 -0.11 -2.52
N PHE A 173 12.05 0.40 -1.30
CA PHE A 173 11.30 1.63 -1.09
C PHE A 173 12.21 2.81 -1.47
N GLU A 174 11.98 3.39 -2.66
CA GLU A 174 12.73 4.54 -3.15
C GLU A 174 12.39 5.77 -2.31
N VAL A 175 13.43 6.40 -1.79
CA VAL A 175 13.34 7.59 -0.93
C VAL A 175 13.61 8.82 -1.78
N ASP A 176 12.56 9.41 -2.35
CA ASP A 176 12.67 10.76 -2.89
C ASP A 176 12.82 11.77 -1.73
N SER A 177 13.78 12.68 -1.81
CA SER A 177 14.30 13.45 -0.68
C SER A 177 13.27 14.29 0.09
N ASP A 178 12.14 14.65 -0.54
CA ASP A 178 11.13 15.55 0.04
C ASP A 178 9.84 14.85 0.51
N GLU A 179 9.71 13.54 0.31
CA GLU A 179 8.44 12.81 0.47
C GLU A 179 8.52 11.57 1.38
N LEU A 180 9.36 11.62 2.40
CA LEU A 180 9.67 10.46 3.22
C LEU A 180 8.50 9.99 4.10
N TYR A 181 8.15 8.71 3.96
CA TYR A 181 7.38 7.98 4.97
C TYR A 181 8.22 7.79 6.23
N VAL A 182 7.57 7.53 7.37
CA VAL A 182 8.23 7.57 8.68
C VAL A 182 9.47 6.67 8.78
N ILE A 183 9.43 5.43 8.31
CA ILE A 183 10.60 4.51 8.40
C ILE A 183 11.77 5.02 7.55
N PRO A 184 11.62 5.27 6.23
CA PRO A 184 12.73 5.80 5.43
C PRO A 184 13.24 7.16 5.93
N SER A 185 12.33 8.03 6.41
CA SER A 185 12.74 9.32 6.99
C SER A 185 13.64 9.17 8.21
N LEU A 186 13.28 8.28 9.14
CA LEU A 186 14.07 8.03 10.33
C LEU A 186 15.41 7.38 9.97
N ILE A 187 15.42 6.41 9.07
CA ILE A 187 16.67 5.75 8.59
C ILE A 187 17.62 6.81 8.02
N LYS A 188 17.14 7.64 7.08
CA LYS A 188 17.95 8.68 6.46
C LYS A 188 18.50 9.66 7.49
N ARG A 189 17.65 10.20 8.38
CA ARG A 189 18.07 11.16 9.41
C ARG A 189 19.13 10.62 10.35
N PHE A 190 18.97 9.37 10.83
CA PHE A 190 19.95 8.76 11.72
C PHE A 190 21.25 8.39 10.99
N ALA A 191 21.18 7.95 9.72
CA ALA A 191 22.36 7.68 8.92
C ALA A 191 23.18 8.95 8.68
N GLU A 192 22.52 10.04 8.22
CA GLU A 192 23.18 11.34 8.01
C GLU A 192 23.74 11.92 9.32
N ALA A 193 23.01 11.80 10.43
CA ALA A 193 23.48 12.29 11.72
C ALA A 193 24.69 11.51 12.22
N LYS A 194 24.73 10.20 12.00
CA LYS A 194 25.90 9.36 12.32
C LYS A 194 27.11 9.74 11.47
N GLU A 195 26.93 9.89 10.16
CA GLU A 195 28.00 10.29 9.23
C GLU A 195 28.61 11.65 9.61
N LYS A 196 27.75 12.61 9.95
CA LYS A 196 28.15 13.98 10.33
C LYS A 196 28.53 14.12 11.81
N ASN A 197 28.54 13.03 12.59
CA ASN A 197 28.79 13.01 14.04
C ASN A 197 27.92 14.02 14.82
N LEU A 198 26.65 14.18 14.42
CA LEU A 198 25.73 15.08 15.11
C LEU A 198 25.34 14.49 16.47
N GLN A 199 25.27 15.36 17.49
CA GLN A 199 24.93 14.95 18.85
C GLN A 199 23.42 14.75 19.04
N GLN A 200 22.61 15.32 18.15
CA GLN A 200 21.14 15.28 18.25
C GLN A 200 20.47 15.07 16.90
N VAL A 201 19.35 14.33 16.89
CA VAL A 201 18.42 14.20 15.77
C VAL A 201 17.04 14.65 16.22
N VAL A 202 16.47 15.64 15.51
CA VAL A 202 15.13 16.13 15.80
C VAL A 202 14.10 15.29 15.05
N VAL A 203 13.12 14.73 15.78
CA VAL A 203 11.98 13.98 15.24
C VAL A 203 10.69 14.74 15.57
N TRP A 204 9.79 14.87 14.61
CA TRP A 204 8.54 15.61 14.78
C TRP A 204 7.52 14.87 15.62
N GLY A 205 6.75 15.60 16.41
CA GLY A 205 5.69 15.10 17.28
C GLY A 205 6.20 14.67 18.65
N SER A 206 5.33 14.01 19.41
CA SER A 206 5.64 13.52 20.76
C SER A 206 6.22 12.08 20.78
N GLY A 207 6.21 11.41 19.64
CA GLY A 207 6.55 9.99 19.54
C GLY A 207 5.47 9.02 20.06
N LYS A 208 4.34 9.53 20.57
CA LYS A 208 3.24 8.71 21.11
C LYS A 208 2.34 8.13 20.04
N ALA A 209 2.31 8.74 18.85
CA ALA A 209 1.51 8.23 17.74
C ALA A 209 1.92 6.80 17.40
N CYS A 210 0.94 5.91 17.22
CA CYS A 210 1.14 4.52 16.89
C CYS A 210 0.80 4.25 15.42
N ARG A 211 1.60 3.40 14.79
CA ARG A 211 1.36 2.94 13.41
C ARG A 211 1.51 1.43 13.34
N GLU A 212 0.81 0.85 12.40
CA GLU A 212 0.96 -0.53 12.00
C GLU A 212 1.89 -0.62 10.79
N PHE A 213 2.87 -1.52 10.83
CA PHE A 213 3.85 -1.70 9.77
C PHE A 213 3.82 -3.14 9.26
N LEU A 214 3.61 -3.30 7.95
CA LEU A 214 3.55 -4.58 7.27
C LEU A 214 4.76 -4.74 6.35
N TYR A 215 5.53 -5.80 6.55
CA TYR A 215 6.69 -6.08 5.70
C TYR A 215 6.26 -6.44 4.28
N ILE A 216 7.01 -5.98 3.29
CA ILE A 216 6.62 -6.05 1.87
C ILE A 216 6.39 -7.47 1.36
N ASP A 217 7.16 -8.45 1.84
CA ASP A 217 6.99 -9.84 1.43
C ASP A 217 5.73 -10.47 2.04
N ASP A 218 5.36 -10.09 3.26
CA ASP A 218 4.10 -10.48 3.87
C ASP A 218 2.90 -9.85 3.12
N ALA A 219 3.04 -8.58 2.71
CA ALA A 219 2.03 -7.92 1.87
C ALA A 219 1.83 -8.65 0.54
N SER A 220 2.92 -9.04 -0.13
CA SER A 220 2.88 -9.80 -1.38
C SER A 220 2.26 -11.18 -1.20
N GLU A 221 2.58 -11.88 -0.10
CA GLU A 221 1.95 -13.16 0.26
C GLU A 221 0.44 -13.00 0.47
N ALA A 222 0.01 -11.95 1.19
CA ALA A 222 -1.41 -11.68 1.41
C ALA A 222 -2.17 -11.43 0.09
N ILE A 223 -1.58 -10.69 -0.85
CA ILE A 223 -2.18 -10.43 -2.16
C ILE A 223 -2.37 -11.75 -2.93
N ILE A 224 -1.37 -12.64 -2.90
CA ILE A 224 -1.45 -13.95 -3.57
C ILE A 224 -2.50 -14.85 -2.90
N LEU A 225 -2.52 -14.90 -1.57
CA LEU A 225 -3.56 -15.65 -0.83
C LEU A 225 -4.97 -15.14 -1.14
N ALA A 226 -5.16 -13.83 -1.23
CA ALA A 226 -6.43 -13.24 -1.62
C ALA A 226 -6.79 -13.55 -3.08
N MET A 227 -5.81 -13.55 -3.99
CA MET A 227 -5.98 -13.96 -5.36
C MET A 227 -6.48 -15.43 -5.45
N GLU A 228 -5.92 -16.30 -4.63
CA GLU A 228 -6.23 -17.73 -4.65
C GLU A 228 -7.56 -18.07 -3.94
N LYS A 229 -7.89 -17.37 -2.83
CA LYS A 229 -8.92 -17.84 -1.89
C LYS A 229 -10.07 -16.85 -1.64
N TYR A 230 -9.89 -15.54 -1.85
CA TYR A 230 -10.89 -14.55 -1.47
C TYR A 230 -11.78 -14.14 -2.64
N ASN A 231 -13.10 -14.28 -2.51
CA ASN A 231 -14.07 -13.95 -3.57
C ASN A 231 -15.25 -13.10 -3.05
N GLU A 232 -15.17 -12.61 -1.81
CA GLU A 232 -16.26 -11.84 -1.21
C GLU A 232 -16.28 -10.37 -1.69
N PRO A 233 -17.45 -9.72 -1.68
CA PRO A 233 -17.61 -8.32 -2.10
C PRO A 233 -17.10 -7.31 -1.06
N GLU A 234 -16.98 -7.72 0.20
CA GLU A 234 -16.45 -6.89 1.27
C GLU A 234 -14.94 -6.73 1.12
N PRO A 235 -14.40 -5.56 1.46
CA PRO A 235 -12.95 -5.40 1.50
C PRO A 235 -12.33 -6.26 2.61
N LEU A 236 -11.02 -6.47 2.52
CA LEU A 236 -10.26 -7.26 3.47
C LEU A 236 -9.07 -6.46 4.00
N ASN A 237 -9.01 -6.26 5.30
CA ASN A 237 -7.86 -5.63 5.94
C ASN A 237 -6.64 -6.55 5.92
N ILE A 238 -5.53 -6.03 5.44
CA ILE A 238 -4.24 -6.73 5.39
C ILE A 238 -3.22 -5.95 6.20
N GLY A 239 -2.79 -6.53 7.29
CA GLY A 239 -1.88 -5.92 8.25
C GLY A 239 -1.32 -6.95 9.22
N THR A 240 -0.68 -6.46 10.26
CA THR A 240 -0.11 -7.28 11.36
C THR A 240 -1.04 -7.33 12.58
N GLY A 241 -1.93 -6.33 12.74
CA GLY A 241 -2.72 -6.09 13.95
C GLY A 241 -1.89 -5.59 15.14
N VAL A 242 -0.62 -5.20 14.90
CA VAL A 242 0.31 -4.76 15.95
C VAL A 242 0.59 -3.27 15.82
N GLU A 243 0.35 -2.53 16.90
CA GLU A 243 0.69 -1.12 17.00
C GLU A 243 2.13 -0.91 17.46
N THR A 244 2.85 -0.03 16.78
CA THR A 244 4.20 0.40 17.16
C THR A 244 4.20 1.90 17.40
N PRO A 245 4.52 2.39 18.62
CA PRO A 245 4.75 3.80 18.88
C PRO A 245 5.92 4.33 18.05
N ILE A 246 5.80 5.56 17.51
CA ILE A 246 6.87 6.16 16.71
C ILE A 246 8.16 6.33 17.53
N LYS A 247 8.04 6.52 18.86
CA LYS A 247 9.19 6.55 19.76
C LYS A 247 9.94 5.22 19.73
N GLU A 248 9.24 4.09 19.89
CA GLU A 248 9.84 2.76 19.85
C GLU A 248 10.49 2.47 18.47
N LEU A 249 9.80 2.86 17.39
CA LEU A 249 10.34 2.75 16.04
C LEU A 249 11.65 3.53 15.87
N ALA A 250 11.70 4.79 16.33
CA ALA A 250 12.89 5.63 16.25
C ALA A 250 14.05 5.05 17.06
N GLU A 251 13.79 4.54 18.26
CA GLU A 251 14.79 3.88 19.10
C GLU A 251 15.35 2.62 18.44
N LYS A 252 14.49 1.76 17.85
CA LYS A 252 14.91 0.57 17.10
C LYS A 252 15.79 0.92 15.90
N ILE A 253 15.40 1.92 15.10
CA ILE A 253 16.16 2.36 13.93
C ILE A 253 17.50 3.00 14.35
N SER A 254 17.50 3.86 15.36
CA SER A 254 18.72 4.47 15.92
C SER A 254 19.73 3.41 16.36
N LYS A 255 19.26 2.38 17.10
CA LYS A 255 20.08 1.25 17.56
C LYS A 255 20.63 0.44 16.38
N LEU A 256 19.82 0.17 15.36
CA LEU A 256 20.20 -0.58 14.17
C LEU A 256 21.33 0.14 13.38
N ILE A 257 21.18 1.46 13.21
CA ILE A 257 22.17 2.33 12.55
C ILE A 257 23.42 2.54 13.44
N LYS A 258 23.33 2.21 14.73
CA LYS A 258 24.38 2.48 15.75
C LYS A 258 24.62 3.98 15.90
N TYR A 259 23.57 4.79 15.82
CA TYR A 259 23.64 6.20 16.17
C TYR A 259 23.67 6.35 17.69
N LYS A 260 24.58 7.20 18.22
CA LYS A 260 24.84 7.36 19.65
C LYS A 260 24.36 8.70 20.23
N GLY A 261 23.87 9.60 19.39
CA GLY A 261 23.35 10.89 19.82
C GLY A 261 21.94 10.81 20.39
N GLU A 262 21.44 11.93 20.85
CA GLU A 262 20.14 12.07 21.48
C GLU A 262 19.02 12.22 20.44
N ILE A 263 17.82 11.70 20.73
CA ILE A 263 16.60 11.89 19.94
C ILE A 263 15.78 12.99 20.60
N ILE A 264 15.67 14.13 19.93
CA ILE A 264 14.87 15.29 20.38
C ILE A 264 13.51 15.26 19.72
N TRP A 265 12.44 15.36 20.51
CA TRP A 265 11.07 15.40 20.04
C TRP A 265 10.55 16.82 19.90
N ASP A 266 10.25 17.25 18.66
CA ASP A 266 9.67 18.57 18.38
C ASP A 266 8.14 18.49 18.38
N THR A 267 7.54 18.73 19.55
CA THR A 267 6.09 18.71 19.75
C THR A 267 5.36 19.92 19.17
N THR A 268 6.07 20.89 18.60
CA THR A 268 5.45 22.02 17.88
C THR A 268 5.00 21.64 16.47
N LYS A 269 5.45 20.48 15.97
CA LYS A 269 5.10 19.96 14.65
C LYS A 269 3.90 19.02 14.70
N PRO A 270 3.10 18.95 13.62
CA PRO A 270 1.95 18.06 13.55
C PRO A 270 2.34 16.60 13.75
N GLU A 271 1.55 15.85 14.54
CA GLU A 271 1.77 14.46 14.86
C GLU A 271 0.87 13.50 14.05
N GLY A 272 -0.22 14.00 13.49
CA GLY A 272 -1.25 13.22 12.82
C GLY A 272 -2.09 12.38 13.80
N LYS A 273 -2.82 11.39 13.27
CA LYS A 273 -3.70 10.53 14.05
C LYS A 273 -2.92 9.74 15.11
N LEU A 274 -3.42 9.70 16.36
CA LEU A 274 -2.72 9.03 17.47
C LEU A 274 -2.58 7.53 17.26
N ARG A 275 -3.59 6.85 16.70
CA ARG A 275 -3.59 5.41 16.48
C ARG A 275 -4.00 5.07 15.05
N ASN A 276 -3.42 3.99 14.51
CA ASN A 276 -3.76 3.47 13.18
C ASN A 276 -3.38 1.98 13.14
N VAL A 277 -4.37 1.11 13.38
CA VAL A 277 -4.22 -0.35 13.38
C VAL A 277 -5.47 -1.01 12.82
N SER A 278 -5.28 -2.08 12.07
CA SER A 278 -6.35 -2.84 11.41
C SER A 278 -6.78 -4.05 12.23
N ASN A 279 -8.08 -4.38 12.22
CA ASN A 279 -8.52 -5.71 12.59
C ASN A 279 -8.21 -6.69 11.46
N VAL A 280 -7.34 -7.66 11.73
CA VAL A 280 -6.85 -8.64 10.75
C VAL A 280 -7.47 -10.02 10.90
N ILE A 281 -8.43 -10.19 11.83
CA ILE A 281 -9.06 -11.49 12.14
C ILE A 281 -9.74 -12.07 10.90
N LYS A 282 -10.39 -11.24 10.09
CA LYS A 282 -11.09 -11.66 8.88
C LYS A 282 -10.11 -12.23 7.85
N ALA A 283 -8.96 -11.59 7.61
CA ALA A 283 -7.92 -12.11 6.71
C ALA A 283 -7.37 -13.46 7.20
N MET A 284 -7.11 -13.57 8.49
CA MET A 284 -6.66 -14.83 9.09
C MET A 284 -7.68 -15.96 8.87
N LYS A 285 -8.97 -15.71 9.09
CA LYS A 285 -10.02 -16.73 8.95
C LYS A 285 -10.31 -17.12 7.51
N LEU A 286 -10.38 -16.16 6.58
CA LEU A 286 -10.88 -16.41 5.23
C LEU A 286 -9.79 -16.79 4.23
N ILE A 287 -8.58 -16.28 4.38
CA ILE A 287 -7.48 -16.60 3.48
C ILE A 287 -6.27 -17.28 4.15
N GLY A 288 -6.30 -17.42 5.48
CA GLY A 288 -5.21 -17.99 6.28
C GLY A 288 -3.99 -17.06 6.37
N PHE A 289 -4.19 -15.74 6.16
CA PHE A 289 -3.09 -14.79 6.23
C PHE A 289 -2.78 -14.40 7.67
N LYS A 290 -1.49 -14.48 7.99
CA LYS A 290 -0.89 -13.93 9.21
C LYS A 290 0.50 -13.41 8.82
N ALA A 291 0.79 -12.14 9.11
CA ALA A 291 2.13 -11.58 8.93
C ALA A 291 3.15 -12.38 9.75
N ARG A 292 4.28 -12.70 9.14
CA ARG A 292 5.34 -13.56 9.73
C ARG A 292 6.56 -12.76 10.15
N THR A 293 6.84 -11.68 9.44
CA THR A 293 8.01 -10.84 9.66
C THR A 293 7.69 -9.81 10.74
N ASN A 294 8.36 -9.87 11.87
CA ASN A 294 8.25 -8.82 12.88
C ASN A 294 9.02 -7.56 12.45
N LEU A 295 8.75 -6.44 13.12
CA LEU A 295 9.32 -5.14 12.73
C LEU A 295 10.86 -5.14 12.79
N GLU A 296 11.45 -5.76 13.80
CA GLU A 296 12.91 -5.79 14.00
C GLU A 296 13.61 -6.61 12.90
N GLU A 297 13.06 -7.78 12.58
CA GLU A 297 13.53 -8.61 11.46
C GLU A 297 13.43 -7.85 10.14
N GLY A 298 12.28 -7.26 9.84
CA GLY A 298 12.06 -6.54 8.59
C GLY A 298 12.95 -5.29 8.44
N LEU A 299 13.24 -4.58 9.53
CA LEU A 299 14.19 -3.47 9.53
C LEU A 299 15.63 -3.93 9.27
N THR A 300 16.00 -5.12 9.75
CA THR A 300 17.35 -5.67 9.58
C THR A 300 17.60 -6.13 8.14
N VAL A 301 16.58 -6.68 7.48
CA VAL A 301 16.64 -7.13 6.07
C VAL A 301 16.55 -5.95 5.09
N SER A 302 15.94 -4.83 5.51
CA SER A 302 15.91 -3.62 4.68
C SER A 302 17.33 -3.11 4.46
N PRO A 303 17.85 -3.00 3.22
CA PRO A 303 19.25 -2.75 2.99
C PRO A 303 19.64 -1.35 3.48
N HIS A 304 20.37 -1.31 4.57
CA HIS A 304 21.17 -0.14 4.96
C HIS A 304 22.45 -0.03 4.11
N ARG A 305 22.58 -0.85 3.05
CA ARG A 305 23.82 -0.98 2.28
C ARG A 305 23.86 -0.13 1.01
N ASP A 306 22.74 0.49 0.61
CA ASP A 306 22.64 1.25 -0.65
C ASP A 306 22.24 2.73 -0.41
N PHE A 307 22.66 3.32 0.72
CA PHE A 307 22.56 4.75 0.97
C PHE A 307 23.93 5.38 1.09
#